data_f9c6723b1d38e8fc6772e23744b4a8ad
#
_entry.id   f9c6723b1d38e8fc6772e23744b4a8ad
#
_cell.length_a   1.000
_cell.length_b   1.000
_cell.length_c   1.000
_cell.angle_alpha   90.00
_cell.angle_beta   90.00
_cell.angle_gamma   90.00
#
_symmetry.space_group_name_H-M   'P 1'
#
loop_
_entity.id
_entity.type
_entity.pdbx_description
1 polymer ?
#
loop_
_entity_poly.entity_id
_entity_poly.type
_entity_poly.pdbx_seq_one_letter_code
_entity_poly.pdbx_strand_id
1 'polypeptide(L)'
;MTLKTFLSVLLLAPFACYSQEKEIKTNARPELIRGPYLQAASSTGIALRWRTDVSSRSRVRFGTSPDRLDQQVDDARLLTEHQVKLKGLKPYTRYYYSIGGFQDTLQAGKDNSFMTLPEPGKPGKYRIAALGDCGDNSINQRNVKNQVIKYIGDQELNAWILLGDNAYSDGTDAEFQSKFFNIYKDDLLKKYPLFPTPGNHDYHDTDVTSAKAQVTHETAYYQNFSMPTEGESGGVASHTQAFYSFDLGNIHFLSLDSYGKEDQAYRLYDTLGPQVNWIKKDLAENKNKGWVIAYWHHPPYTMGSHNSDKEEELIKIRENFIRILERYGVDLVLCGHSHDYERSRLMAGHYGLEASFDAAKHNLSSSSGRYDGGNNAAPYVKAQDGKGTVYVVSGSAGKLGGKQKSFPHDAMYFSDADHGGASMLEIEDNRLDLKWICADGQIRDQFTMMKNVNKHQVIQLKKGEKKTLTASFIGKYTWNSSTSSERSLVVSPDKDQIYSVTDEFNVIKDTFEVHVSK
;
A
#
# COMPACT_ATOMS: atom_id res chain seq x y z
N MET A 1 -10.84 -65.84 -80.32
CA MET A 1 -10.41 -65.71 -78.93
C MET A 1 -10.73 -64.29 -78.49
N THR A 2 -11.87 -64.10 -77.81
CA THR A 2 -12.47 -62.78 -77.46
C THR A 2 -12.16 -62.47 -76.01
N LEU A 3 -11.48 -61.40 -75.79
CA LEU A 3 -11.13 -60.85 -74.44
C LEU A 3 -12.29 -59.97 -73.96
N LYS A 4 -12.94 -60.37 -72.89
CA LYS A 4 -13.99 -59.54 -72.23
C LYS A 4 -13.32 -58.64 -71.19
N THR A 5 -13.46 -57.36 -71.41
CA THR A 5 -13.05 -56.32 -70.48
C THR A 5 -14.19 -56.07 -69.44
N PHE A 6 -13.87 -56.25 -68.15
CA PHE A 6 -14.77 -55.87 -67.06
C PHE A 6 -14.50 -54.41 -66.63
N LEU A 7 -15.51 -53.60 -66.73
CA LEU A 7 -15.49 -52.25 -66.29
C LEU A 7 -16.08 -52.18 -64.83
N SER A 8 -15.24 -51.94 -63.83
CA SER A 8 -15.64 -51.76 -62.48
C SER A 8 -15.95 -50.29 -62.26
N VAL A 9 -17.20 -49.98 -61.99
CA VAL A 9 -17.66 -48.64 -61.59
C VAL A 9 -17.47 -48.47 -60.05
N LEU A 10 -16.61 -47.56 -59.63
CA LEU A 10 -16.37 -47.20 -58.26
C LEU A 10 -17.38 -46.11 -57.90
N LEU A 11 -18.38 -46.40 -57.03
CA LEU A 11 -19.29 -45.45 -56.45
C LEU A 11 -18.55 -44.74 -55.30
N LEU A 12 -18.20 -43.49 -55.50
CA LEU A 12 -17.77 -42.56 -54.43
C LEU A 12 -19.01 -42.03 -53.72
N ALA A 13 -19.25 -42.49 -52.49
CA ALA A 13 -20.20 -41.86 -51.56
C ALA A 13 -19.52 -40.66 -50.89
N PRO A 14 -20.17 -39.49 -50.80
CA PRO A 14 -19.61 -38.37 -50.06
C PRO A 14 -19.75 -38.64 -48.54
N PHE A 15 -18.59 -38.74 -47.88
CA PHE A 15 -18.52 -38.64 -46.40
C PHE A 15 -18.89 -37.21 -46.02
N ALA A 16 -20.12 -36.99 -45.58
CA ALA A 16 -20.48 -35.77 -44.84
C ALA A 16 -19.88 -35.87 -43.45
N CYS A 17 -18.77 -35.14 -43.23
CA CYS A 17 -18.20 -34.92 -41.91
C CYS A 17 -19.15 -33.98 -41.15
N TYR A 18 -20.07 -34.51 -40.39
CA TYR A 18 -20.79 -33.73 -39.38
C TYR A 18 -19.82 -33.43 -38.27
N SER A 19 -19.26 -32.20 -38.26
CA SER A 19 -18.68 -31.64 -37.08
C SER A 19 -19.84 -31.37 -36.10
N GLN A 20 -19.99 -32.22 -35.10
CA GLN A 20 -20.78 -31.86 -33.92
C GLN A 20 -20.07 -30.69 -33.22
N GLU A 21 -20.45 -29.47 -33.56
CA GLU A 21 -20.28 -28.37 -32.63
C GLU A 21 -21.00 -28.79 -31.35
N LYS A 22 -20.23 -29.04 -30.28
CA LYS A 22 -20.76 -29.14 -28.96
C LYS A 22 -21.45 -27.81 -28.68
N GLU A 23 -22.79 -27.75 -28.77
CA GLU A 23 -23.56 -26.68 -28.15
C GLU A 23 -23.14 -26.61 -26.70
N ILE A 24 -22.34 -25.60 -26.37
CA ILE A 24 -22.07 -25.23 -25.00
C ILE A 24 -23.43 -24.84 -24.43
N LYS A 25 -23.98 -25.66 -23.55
CA LYS A 25 -25.21 -25.36 -22.80
C LYS A 25 -24.95 -24.11 -21.94
N THR A 26 -25.23 -22.93 -22.50
CA THR A 26 -25.07 -21.62 -21.89
C THR A 26 -26.21 -21.27 -20.90
N ASN A 27 -26.87 -22.25 -20.28
CA ASN A 27 -28.00 -22.03 -19.36
C ASN A 27 -27.68 -22.27 -17.88
N ALA A 28 -26.42 -22.54 -17.51
CA ALA A 28 -26.03 -22.57 -16.10
C ALA A 28 -25.90 -21.11 -15.61
N ARG A 29 -26.63 -20.79 -14.54
CA ARG A 29 -26.47 -19.50 -13.86
C ARG A 29 -25.03 -19.45 -13.33
N PRO A 30 -24.24 -18.39 -13.63
CA PRO A 30 -22.87 -18.29 -13.13
C PRO A 30 -22.86 -18.17 -11.61
N GLU A 31 -21.93 -18.86 -10.95
CA GLU A 31 -21.68 -18.74 -9.52
C GLU A 31 -20.43 -17.90 -9.27
N LEU A 32 -20.47 -17.07 -8.24
CA LEU A 32 -19.34 -16.23 -7.83
C LEU A 32 -18.35 -17.08 -7.03
N ILE A 33 -17.15 -17.33 -7.59
CA ILE A 33 -16.11 -18.13 -6.93
C ILE A 33 -14.99 -17.28 -6.31
N ARG A 34 -14.82 -16.02 -6.79
CA ARG A 34 -13.82 -15.06 -6.25
C ARG A 34 -14.33 -13.64 -6.34
N GLY A 35 -14.03 -12.85 -5.30
CA GLY A 35 -14.34 -11.42 -5.27
C GLY A 35 -15.74 -11.07 -4.81
N PRO A 36 -16.23 -9.85 -5.08
CA PRO A 36 -15.51 -8.77 -5.77
C PRO A 36 -14.32 -8.24 -4.98
N TYR A 37 -13.35 -7.67 -5.69
CA TYR A 37 -12.22 -6.94 -5.10
C TYR A 37 -11.88 -5.69 -5.91
N LEU A 38 -11.36 -4.69 -5.20
CA LEU A 38 -11.21 -3.31 -5.65
C LEU A 38 -9.75 -2.97 -5.88
N GLN A 39 -9.39 -2.50 -7.07
CA GLN A 39 -8.02 -2.23 -7.48
C GLN A 39 -7.87 -1.00 -8.34
N ALA A 40 -6.62 -0.54 -8.55
CA ALA A 40 -6.28 0.62 -9.38
C ALA A 40 -7.21 1.81 -9.11
N ALA A 41 -7.47 2.08 -7.83
CA ALA A 41 -8.33 3.18 -7.42
C ALA A 41 -7.63 4.52 -7.63
N SER A 42 -8.41 5.51 -8.02
CA SER A 42 -8.00 6.91 -8.14
C SER A 42 -9.07 7.84 -7.56
N SER A 43 -8.86 9.13 -7.65
CA SER A 43 -9.89 10.11 -7.26
C SER A 43 -11.14 10.05 -8.15
N THR A 44 -11.03 9.53 -9.37
CA THR A 44 -12.12 9.54 -10.36
C THR A 44 -12.41 8.19 -11.00
N GLY A 45 -11.81 7.11 -10.49
CA GLY A 45 -12.02 5.77 -11.06
C GLY A 45 -11.60 4.64 -10.12
N ILE A 46 -12.02 3.42 -10.48
CA ILE A 46 -11.66 2.19 -9.78
C ILE A 46 -11.89 0.98 -10.68
N ALA A 47 -11.11 -0.08 -10.53
CA ALA A 47 -11.35 -1.36 -11.16
C ALA A 47 -12.01 -2.32 -10.16
N LEU A 48 -13.11 -2.95 -10.58
CA LEU A 48 -13.73 -4.06 -9.87
C LEU A 48 -13.38 -5.35 -10.59
N ARG A 49 -12.94 -6.34 -9.83
CA ARG A 49 -12.64 -7.68 -10.35
C ARG A 49 -13.43 -8.75 -9.60
N TRP A 50 -13.79 -9.81 -10.32
CA TRP A 50 -14.38 -11.03 -9.76
C TRP A 50 -14.19 -12.20 -10.73
N ARG A 51 -14.42 -13.42 -10.24
CA ARG A 51 -14.36 -14.65 -11.03
C ARG A 51 -15.63 -15.45 -10.89
N THR A 52 -16.08 -16.05 -11.99
CA THR A 52 -17.20 -16.98 -12.04
C THR A 52 -16.76 -18.38 -12.46
N ASP A 53 -17.52 -19.40 -12.12
CA ASP A 53 -17.28 -20.81 -12.49
C ASP A 53 -17.51 -21.07 -13.98
N VAL A 54 -18.43 -20.35 -14.62
CA VAL A 54 -18.72 -20.43 -16.07
C VAL A 54 -18.64 -19.05 -16.70
N SER A 55 -18.35 -19.01 -18.00
CA SER A 55 -18.23 -17.75 -18.75
C SER A 55 -19.55 -16.98 -18.76
N SER A 56 -19.50 -15.72 -18.40
CA SER A 56 -20.65 -14.81 -18.38
C SER A 56 -20.25 -13.41 -18.83
N ARG A 57 -21.25 -12.58 -19.16
CA ARG A 57 -21.03 -11.15 -19.40
C ARG A 57 -20.85 -10.42 -18.08
N SER A 58 -20.23 -9.24 -18.13
CA SER A 58 -20.00 -8.46 -16.92
C SER A 58 -20.91 -7.24 -16.86
N ARG A 59 -21.52 -7.01 -15.72
CA ARG A 59 -22.25 -5.77 -15.39
C ARG A 59 -21.91 -5.32 -14.00
N VAL A 60 -21.53 -4.04 -13.86
CA VAL A 60 -21.46 -3.35 -12.58
C VAL A 60 -22.52 -2.26 -12.59
N ARG A 61 -23.43 -2.28 -11.62
CA ARG A 61 -24.29 -1.15 -11.30
C ARG A 61 -23.76 -0.44 -10.08
N PHE A 62 -23.83 0.89 -10.07
CA PHE A 62 -23.29 1.67 -8.96
C PHE A 62 -24.05 3.00 -8.80
N GLY A 63 -23.91 3.58 -7.61
CA GLY A 63 -24.55 4.84 -7.23
C GLY A 63 -24.09 5.30 -5.86
N THR A 64 -24.51 6.49 -5.43
CA THR A 64 -24.14 7.06 -4.13
C THR A 64 -25.08 6.66 -2.98
N SER A 65 -26.07 5.81 -3.27
CA SER A 65 -26.97 5.23 -2.27
C SER A 65 -27.07 3.72 -2.48
N PRO A 66 -27.12 2.89 -1.42
CA PRO A 66 -27.24 1.44 -1.56
C PRO A 66 -28.57 1.02 -2.18
N ASP A 67 -29.62 1.84 -2.02
CA ASP A 67 -30.96 1.57 -2.55
C ASP A 67 -31.16 2.09 -3.98
N ARG A 68 -30.18 2.82 -4.54
CA ARG A 68 -30.25 3.41 -5.87
C ARG A 68 -28.93 3.34 -6.61
N LEU A 69 -28.76 2.24 -7.37
CA LEU A 69 -27.62 2.02 -8.27
C LEU A 69 -28.03 2.41 -9.69
N ASP A 70 -28.05 3.72 -9.97
CA ASP A 70 -28.62 4.31 -11.19
C ASP A 70 -27.63 4.44 -12.35
N GLN A 71 -26.37 4.09 -12.14
CA GLN A 71 -25.35 4.04 -13.17
C GLN A 71 -24.92 2.59 -13.43
N GLN A 72 -24.47 2.30 -14.66
CA GLN A 72 -23.96 0.98 -14.98
C GLN A 72 -22.82 1.03 -16.00
N VAL A 73 -21.95 0.03 -15.94
CA VAL A 73 -20.93 -0.29 -16.94
C VAL A 73 -21.05 -1.75 -17.31
N ASP A 74 -21.08 -2.04 -18.61
CA ASP A 74 -21.23 -3.37 -19.19
C ASP A 74 -19.99 -3.80 -19.97
N ASP A 75 -19.65 -5.09 -19.91
CA ASP A 75 -18.75 -5.77 -20.83
C ASP A 75 -19.50 -6.98 -21.43
N ALA A 76 -19.69 -6.95 -22.74
CA ALA A 76 -20.43 -7.98 -23.47
C ALA A 76 -19.63 -9.27 -23.73
N ARG A 77 -18.32 -9.28 -23.48
CA ARG A 77 -17.49 -10.47 -23.63
C ARG A 77 -17.91 -11.57 -22.65
N LEU A 78 -17.83 -12.80 -23.07
CA LEU A 78 -18.05 -13.97 -22.22
C LEU A 78 -16.72 -14.32 -21.54
N LEU A 79 -16.62 -14.08 -20.26
CA LEU A 79 -15.41 -14.22 -19.45
C LEU A 79 -15.72 -14.99 -18.16
N THR A 80 -14.73 -15.67 -17.62
CA THR A 80 -14.72 -16.17 -16.24
C THR A 80 -13.96 -15.22 -15.31
N GLU A 81 -12.93 -14.53 -15.84
CA GLU A 81 -12.22 -13.46 -15.15
C GLU A 81 -12.82 -12.11 -15.57
N HIS A 82 -13.50 -11.47 -14.66
CA HIS A 82 -14.19 -10.21 -14.91
C HIS A 82 -13.38 -9.03 -14.40
N GLN A 83 -13.24 -8.00 -15.22
CA GLN A 83 -12.66 -6.72 -14.84
C GLN A 83 -13.48 -5.59 -15.44
N VAL A 84 -14.08 -4.77 -14.61
CA VAL A 84 -14.85 -3.58 -15.02
C VAL A 84 -14.22 -2.34 -14.38
N LYS A 85 -13.83 -1.38 -15.23
CA LYS A 85 -13.26 -0.10 -14.79
C LYS A 85 -14.35 0.97 -14.76
N LEU A 86 -14.65 1.51 -13.58
CA LEU A 86 -15.52 2.68 -13.42
C LEU A 86 -14.66 3.94 -13.59
N LYS A 87 -15.18 4.93 -14.29
CA LYS A 87 -14.51 6.21 -14.58
C LYS A 87 -15.48 7.37 -14.40
N GLY A 88 -14.94 8.59 -14.26
CA GLY A 88 -15.75 9.80 -14.10
C GLY A 88 -16.46 9.91 -12.74
N LEU A 89 -15.94 9.20 -11.74
CA LEU A 89 -16.44 9.27 -10.37
C LEU A 89 -16.05 10.61 -9.73
N LYS A 90 -16.80 11.00 -8.68
CA LYS A 90 -16.44 12.18 -7.88
C LYS A 90 -15.36 11.81 -6.87
N PRO A 91 -14.36 12.68 -6.63
CA PRO A 91 -13.35 12.47 -5.61
C PRO A 91 -13.94 12.36 -4.20
N TYR A 92 -13.29 11.56 -3.38
CA TYR A 92 -13.58 11.35 -1.95
C TYR A 92 -15.08 11.16 -1.69
N THR A 93 -15.69 10.28 -2.51
CA THR A 93 -17.15 10.03 -2.51
C THR A 93 -17.39 8.54 -2.35
N ARG A 94 -18.32 8.18 -1.46
CA ARG A 94 -18.73 6.79 -1.26
C ARG A 94 -19.68 6.36 -2.38
N TYR A 95 -19.37 5.23 -2.99
CA TYR A 95 -20.20 4.53 -3.95
C TYR A 95 -20.58 3.16 -3.44
N TYR A 96 -21.78 2.74 -3.73
CA TYR A 96 -22.29 1.39 -3.56
C TYR A 96 -22.39 0.71 -4.91
N TYR A 97 -22.22 -0.60 -4.95
CA TYR A 97 -22.22 -1.31 -6.22
C TYR A 97 -22.83 -2.71 -6.13
N SER A 98 -23.20 -3.25 -7.29
CA SER A 98 -23.50 -4.66 -7.50
C SER A 98 -22.69 -5.18 -8.67
N ILE A 99 -22.35 -6.46 -8.64
CA ILE A 99 -21.71 -7.18 -9.74
C ILE A 99 -22.62 -8.29 -10.24
N GLY A 100 -22.46 -8.64 -11.51
CA GLY A 100 -23.19 -9.76 -12.12
C GLY A 100 -23.06 -9.78 -13.63
N GLY A 101 -23.98 -10.51 -14.26
CA GLY A 101 -24.18 -10.53 -15.71
C GLY A 101 -25.31 -9.57 -16.15
N PHE A 102 -25.75 -9.71 -17.40
CA PHE A 102 -26.82 -8.86 -17.93
C PHE A 102 -28.19 -9.20 -17.35
N GLN A 103 -28.39 -10.43 -16.93
CA GLN A 103 -29.68 -10.93 -16.43
C GLN A 103 -29.64 -11.25 -14.94
N ASP A 104 -28.44 -11.51 -14.38
CA ASP A 104 -28.26 -11.97 -13.00
C ASP A 104 -27.41 -11.00 -12.20
N THR A 105 -27.80 -10.78 -10.96
CA THR A 105 -26.97 -10.16 -9.93
C THR A 105 -26.28 -11.26 -9.13
N LEU A 106 -24.95 -11.27 -9.09
CA LEU A 106 -24.15 -12.23 -8.32
C LEU A 106 -23.95 -11.77 -6.88
N GLN A 107 -23.67 -10.48 -6.70
CA GLN A 107 -23.51 -9.90 -5.37
C GLN A 107 -23.93 -8.43 -5.35
N ALA A 108 -24.62 -8.03 -4.28
CA ALA A 108 -25.06 -6.67 -4.00
C ALA A 108 -25.21 -6.47 -2.49
N GLY A 109 -25.56 -5.28 -2.06
CA GLY A 109 -25.90 -4.93 -0.68
C GLY A 109 -25.08 -3.74 -0.17
N LYS A 110 -25.45 -3.24 1.02
CA LYS A 110 -24.83 -2.06 1.64
C LYS A 110 -23.33 -2.22 1.94
N ASP A 111 -22.86 -3.46 2.06
CA ASP A 111 -21.45 -3.77 2.30
C ASP A 111 -20.62 -3.83 1.02
N ASN A 112 -21.26 -3.85 -0.15
CA ASN A 112 -20.58 -3.67 -1.43
C ASN A 112 -20.43 -2.17 -1.71
N SER A 113 -19.40 -1.57 -1.14
CA SER A 113 -19.15 -0.13 -1.27
C SER A 113 -17.66 0.18 -1.30
N PHE A 114 -17.32 1.35 -1.82
CA PHE A 114 -15.97 1.89 -1.77
C PHE A 114 -16.00 3.42 -1.65
N MET A 115 -14.92 3.97 -1.13
CA MET A 115 -14.62 5.41 -1.21
C MET A 115 -13.62 5.64 -2.34
N THR A 116 -13.90 6.57 -3.24
CA THR A 116 -12.88 7.05 -4.19
C THR A 116 -11.75 7.73 -3.45
N LEU A 117 -10.54 7.70 -3.98
CA LEU A 117 -9.43 8.39 -3.35
C LEU A 117 -9.66 9.91 -3.36
N PRO A 118 -9.09 10.66 -2.41
CA PRO A 118 -9.10 12.12 -2.46
C PRO A 118 -8.28 12.62 -3.64
N GLU A 119 -8.51 13.87 -4.05
CA GLU A 119 -7.71 14.52 -5.09
C GLU A 119 -6.22 14.55 -4.71
N PRO A 120 -5.30 14.29 -5.67
CA PRO A 120 -3.87 14.40 -5.42
C PRO A 120 -3.47 15.76 -4.81
N GLY A 121 -2.60 15.73 -3.80
CA GLY A 121 -2.14 16.92 -3.10
C GLY A 121 -3.11 17.46 -2.02
N LYS A 122 -4.32 16.90 -1.90
CA LYS A 122 -5.30 17.34 -0.91
C LYS A 122 -4.87 16.90 0.50
N PRO A 123 -4.63 17.82 1.44
CA PRO A 123 -4.41 17.44 2.82
C PRO A 123 -5.71 16.90 3.46
N GLY A 124 -5.56 16.01 4.43
CA GLY A 124 -6.69 15.40 5.12
C GLY A 124 -6.22 14.36 6.11
N LYS A 125 -7.17 13.63 6.69
CA LYS A 125 -6.91 12.50 7.57
C LYS A 125 -7.16 11.21 6.80
N TYR A 126 -6.11 10.41 6.62
CA TYR A 126 -6.13 9.20 5.82
C TYR A 126 -5.61 8.02 6.61
N ARG A 127 -6.19 6.83 6.38
CA ARG A 127 -5.82 5.58 7.04
C ARG A 127 -5.52 4.51 6.01
N ILE A 128 -4.39 3.81 6.21
CA ILE A 128 -3.91 2.76 5.32
C ILE A 128 -3.45 1.58 6.16
N ALA A 129 -3.93 0.37 5.85
CA ALA A 129 -3.43 -0.87 6.45
C ALA A 129 -2.32 -1.46 5.57
N ALA A 130 -1.25 -1.96 6.19
CA ALA A 130 -0.15 -2.64 5.50
C ALA A 130 0.02 -4.05 6.09
N LEU A 131 -0.10 -5.07 5.23
CA LEU A 131 0.00 -6.48 5.58
C LEU A 131 1.12 -7.12 4.76
N GLY A 132 2.12 -7.67 5.41
CA GLY A 132 3.18 -8.45 4.75
C GLY A 132 3.06 -9.93 5.09
N ASP A 133 3.44 -10.79 4.14
CA ASP A 133 3.55 -12.24 4.33
C ASP A 133 2.23 -12.87 4.84
N CYS A 134 1.13 -12.39 4.27
CA CYS A 134 -0.19 -12.61 4.85
C CYS A 134 -0.94 -13.83 4.28
N GLY A 135 -0.43 -14.47 3.22
CA GLY A 135 -1.12 -15.55 2.49
C GLY A 135 -0.81 -16.96 2.99
N ASP A 136 -0.86 -17.23 4.29
CA ASP A 136 -0.45 -18.50 4.89
C ASP A 136 -1.64 -19.40 5.30
N ASN A 137 -2.86 -18.87 5.32
CA ASN A 137 -4.07 -19.55 5.82
C ASN A 137 -3.99 -19.97 7.31
N SER A 138 -3.10 -19.37 8.08
CA SER A 138 -2.88 -19.66 9.50
C SER A 138 -3.97 -19.05 10.39
N ILE A 139 -3.99 -19.49 11.65
CA ILE A 139 -4.79 -18.83 12.71
C ILE A 139 -4.29 -17.41 12.94
N ASN A 140 -2.97 -17.19 12.84
CA ASN A 140 -2.38 -15.88 12.99
C ASN A 140 -2.94 -14.90 11.94
N GLN A 141 -2.97 -15.28 10.65
CA GLN A 141 -3.55 -14.47 9.58
C GLN A 141 -5.00 -14.04 9.88
N ARG A 142 -5.82 -14.98 10.33
CA ARG A 142 -7.23 -14.69 10.67
C ARG A 142 -7.34 -13.75 11.86
N ASN A 143 -6.54 -13.98 12.90
CA ASN A 143 -6.53 -13.14 14.09
C ASN A 143 -6.06 -11.73 13.76
N VAL A 144 -4.95 -11.58 13.03
CA VAL A 144 -4.45 -10.27 12.56
C VAL A 144 -5.53 -9.55 11.75
N LYS A 145 -6.12 -10.22 10.74
CA LYS A 145 -7.24 -9.65 9.96
C LYS A 145 -8.37 -9.16 10.88
N ASN A 146 -8.80 -9.98 11.82
CA ASN A 146 -9.91 -9.63 12.73
C ASN A 146 -9.56 -8.42 13.61
N GLN A 147 -8.32 -8.31 14.09
CA GLN A 147 -7.89 -7.15 14.88
C GLN A 147 -7.76 -5.89 14.03
N VAL A 148 -7.29 -6.00 12.79
CA VAL A 148 -7.29 -4.88 11.83
C VAL A 148 -8.71 -4.38 11.60
N ILE A 149 -9.67 -5.27 11.30
CA ILE A 149 -11.08 -4.91 11.12
C ILE A 149 -11.66 -4.26 12.39
N LYS A 150 -11.38 -4.83 13.56
CA LYS A 150 -11.80 -4.26 14.84
C LYS A 150 -11.23 -2.86 15.07
N TYR A 151 -9.96 -2.65 14.70
CA TYR A 151 -9.30 -1.35 14.82
C TYR A 151 -9.86 -0.32 13.83
N ILE A 152 -10.22 -0.74 12.61
CA ILE A 152 -10.89 0.13 11.64
C ILE A 152 -12.22 0.62 12.24
N GLY A 153 -13.01 -0.27 12.82
CA GLY A 153 -14.32 0.06 13.40
C GLY A 153 -15.23 0.76 12.38
N ASP A 154 -15.87 1.84 12.80
CA ASP A 154 -16.75 2.66 11.95
C ASP A 154 -16.00 3.76 11.18
N GLN A 155 -14.67 3.81 11.30
CA GLN A 155 -13.88 4.81 10.60
C GLN A 155 -13.53 4.34 9.18
N GLU A 156 -13.26 5.31 8.27
CA GLU A 156 -12.84 4.98 6.91
C GLU A 156 -11.43 4.40 6.89
N LEU A 157 -11.23 3.32 6.13
CA LEU A 157 -9.95 2.88 5.63
C LEU A 157 -9.87 3.27 4.15
N ASN A 158 -8.91 4.11 3.78
CA ASN A 158 -8.84 4.66 2.43
C ASN A 158 -8.22 3.69 1.42
N ALA A 159 -7.28 2.87 1.88
CA ALA A 159 -6.63 1.84 1.09
C ALA A 159 -5.96 0.80 2.00
N TRP A 160 -5.58 -0.32 1.43
CA TRP A 160 -4.65 -1.25 2.05
C TRP A 160 -3.60 -1.69 1.05
N ILE A 161 -2.40 -1.99 1.55
CA ILE A 161 -1.24 -2.40 0.77
C ILE A 161 -0.75 -3.76 1.23
N LEU A 162 -0.17 -4.51 0.31
CA LEU A 162 0.50 -5.77 0.61
C LEU A 162 2.00 -5.63 0.41
N LEU A 163 2.78 -6.21 1.31
CA LEU A 163 4.23 -6.12 1.32
C LEU A 163 4.91 -7.37 0.73
N GLY A 164 4.22 -8.08 -0.15
CA GLY A 164 4.69 -9.30 -0.78
C GLY A 164 4.37 -10.58 -0.04
N ASP A 165 4.67 -11.71 -0.68
CA ASP A 165 4.33 -13.07 -0.24
C ASP A 165 2.86 -13.20 0.09
N ASN A 166 2.07 -12.94 -0.97
CA ASN A 166 0.62 -12.82 -0.85
C ASN A 166 -0.09 -14.18 -0.83
N ALA A 167 0.59 -15.25 -1.25
CA ALA A 167 0.10 -16.63 -1.16
C ALA A 167 1.26 -17.63 -1.06
N TYR A 168 1.34 -18.39 0.03
CA TYR A 168 2.34 -19.42 0.25
C TYR A 168 1.84 -20.81 -0.17
N SER A 169 2.77 -21.77 -0.54
CA SER A 169 4.24 -21.54 -0.61
C SER A 169 4.72 -21.20 -2.01
N ASP A 170 3.86 -21.36 -3.03
CA ASP A 170 4.26 -21.31 -4.42
C ASP A 170 3.54 -20.22 -5.23
N GLY A 171 2.67 -19.42 -4.58
CA GLY A 171 1.95 -18.33 -5.23
C GLY A 171 1.00 -18.79 -6.35
N THR A 172 0.55 -20.05 -6.32
CA THR A 172 -0.36 -20.59 -7.31
C THR A 172 -1.75 -19.96 -7.22
N ASP A 173 -2.52 -19.98 -8.29
CA ASP A 173 -3.89 -19.45 -8.31
C ASP A 173 -4.79 -20.13 -7.25
N ALA A 174 -4.60 -21.43 -7.01
CA ALA A 174 -5.32 -22.17 -5.97
C ALA A 174 -4.94 -21.70 -4.56
N GLU A 175 -3.67 -21.37 -4.34
CA GLU A 175 -3.22 -20.79 -3.06
C GLU A 175 -3.74 -19.37 -2.86
N PHE A 176 -3.71 -18.53 -3.89
CA PHE A 176 -4.37 -17.23 -3.86
C PHE A 176 -5.85 -17.36 -3.50
N GLN A 177 -6.56 -18.32 -4.14
CA GLN A 177 -7.98 -18.53 -3.83
C GLN A 177 -8.20 -18.91 -2.36
N SER A 178 -7.47 -19.92 -1.87
CA SER A 178 -7.71 -20.50 -0.55
C SER A 178 -7.12 -19.69 0.61
N LYS A 179 -5.95 -19.07 0.38
CA LYS A 179 -5.12 -18.45 1.45
C LYS A 179 -5.19 -16.92 1.46
N PHE A 180 -5.69 -16.32 0.38
CA PHE A 180 -5.85 -14.87 0.27
C PHE A 180 -7.31 -14.47 0.03
N PHE A 181 -7.86 -14.77 -1.14
CA PHE A 181 -9.20 -14.29 -1.51
C PHE A 181 -10.28 -14.75 -0.55
N ASN A 182 -10.31 -16.03 -0.18
CA ASN A 182 -11.31 -16.57 0.75
C ASN A 182 -11.20 -15.99 2.17
N ILE A 183 -10.01 -15.53 2.57
CA ILE A 183 -9.77 -14.97 3.90
C ILE A 183 -10.28 -13.53 3.99
N TYR A 184 -10.08 -12.72 2.94
CA TYR A 184 -10.32 -11.27 2.97
C TYR A 184 -11.58 -10.80 2.24
N LYS A 185 -12.32 -11.73 1.55
CA LYS A 185 -13.44 -11.39 0.64
C LYS A 185 -14.58 -10.61 1.30
N ASP A 186 -14.89 -10.91 2.54
CA ASP A 186 -16.09 -10.39 3.21
C ASP A 186 -15.87 -9.04 3.88
N ASP A 187 -14.60 -8.72 4.18
CA ASP A 187 -14.22 -7.57 4.99
C ASP A 187 -13.44 -6.52 4.19
N LEU A 188 -12.26 -6.87 3.70
CA LEU A 188 -11.35 -5.91 3.07
C LEU A 188 -11.56 -5.79 1.57
N LEU A 189 -11.60 -6.91 0.84
CA LEU A 189 -11.55 -6.94 -0.62
C LEU A 189 -12.70 -6.20 -1.29
N LYS A 190 -13.91 -6.35 -0.78
CA LYS A 190 -15.11 -5.73 -1.37
C LYS A 190 -15.38 -4.29 -0.94
N LYS A 191 -14.58 -3.76 0.02
CA LYS A 191 -14.82 -2.42 0.61
C LYS A 191 -13.69 -1.44 0.37
N TYR A 192 -12.45 -1.91 0.35
CA TYR A 192 -11.28 -1.03 0.37
C TYR A 192 -10.35 -1.33 -0.81
N PRO A 193 -9.87 -0.29 -1.51
CA PRO A 193 -8.92 -0.45 -2.60
C PRO A 193 -7.62 -1.10 -2.13
N LEU A 194 -7.16 -2.09 -2.90
CA LEU A 194 -5.95 -2.84 -2.66
C LEU A 194 -4.84 -2.42 -3.63
N PHE A 195 -3.64 -2.16 -3.09
CA PHE A 195 -2.43 -1.87 -3.84
C PHE A 195 -1.32 -2.85 -3.41
N PRO A 196 -1.18 -4.00 -4.08
CA PRO A 196 -0.23 -5.04 -3.70
C PRO A 196 1.17 -4.80 -4.27
N THR A 197 2.20 -5.38 -3.63
CA THR A 197 3.52 -5.63 -4.23
C THR A 197 3.81 -7.13 -4.22
N PRO A 198 4.64 -7.66 -5.15
CA PRO A 198 4.99 -9.08 -5.13
C PRO A 198 6.13 -9.36 -4.15
N GLY A 199 6.14 -10.57 -3.60
CA GLY A 199 7.25 -11.17 -2.89
C GLY A 199 7.87 -12.34 -3.67
N ASN A 200 8.89 -12.99 -3.13
CA ASN A 200 9.55 -14.09 -3.82
C ASN A 200 8.65 -15.32 -3.98
N HIS A 201 7.74 -15.59 -3.04
CA HIS A 201 6.79 -16.69 -3.16
C HIS A 201 5.73 -16.46 -4.23
N ASP A 202 5.41 -15.23 -4.58
CA ASP A 202 4.51 -14.89 -5.69
C ASP A 202 5.12 -15.19 -7.07
N TYR A 203 6.43 -15.53 -7.12
CA TYR A 203 7.19 -15.93 -8.33
C TYR A 203 7.51 -17.42 -8.39
N HIS A 204 7.10 -18.21 -7.40
CA HIS A 204 7.42 -19.65 -7.40
C HIS A 204 6.51 -20.45 -8.30
N ASP A 205 5.35 -19.97 -8.69
CA ASP A 205 4.29 -20.64 -9.45
C ASP A 205 4.73 -21.95 -10.12
N THR A 206 4.01 -23.03 -9.86
CA THR A 206 4.39 -24.39 -10.27
C THR A 206 4.43 -24.61 -11.78
N ASP A 207 3.72 -23.80 -12.56
CA ASP A 207 3.64 -23.91 -14.03
C ASP A 207 4.81 -23.26 -14.76
N VAL A 208 5.59 -22.44 -14.05
CA VAL A 208 6.78 -21.75 -14.59
C VAL A 208 7.93 -21.88 -13.60
N THR A 209 9.15 -22.06 -14.10
CA THR A 209 10.31 -21.98 -13.20
C THR A 209 10.42 -20.56 -12.63
N SER A 210 10.81 -20.42 -11.37
CA SER A 210 11.00 -19.11 -10.72
C SER A 210 11.92 -18.18 -11.52
N ALA A 211 12.99 -18.72 -12.12
CA ALA A 211 13.89 -17.95 -12.97
C ALA A 211 13.19 -17.38 -14.23
N LYS A 212 12.28 -18.13 -14.84
CA LYS A 212 11.46 -17.65 -15.97
C LYS A 212 10.42 -16.67 -15.49
N ALA A 213 9.73 -16.98 -14.40
CA ALA A 213 8.69 -16.12 -13.83
C ALA A 213 9.22 -14.71 -13.50
N GLN A 214 10.43 -14.60 -12.93
CA GLN A 214 11.08 -13.32 -12.64
C GLN A 214 11.28 -12.44 -13.88
N VAL A 215 11.41 -13.04 -15.06
CA VAL A 215 11.63 -12.33 -16.32
C VAL A 215 10.33 -12.05 -17.06
N THR A 216 9.41 -13.02 -17.09
CA THR A 216 8.19 -12.93 -17.90
C THR A 216 7.02 -12.30 -17.14
N HIS A 217 7.06 -12.32 -15.81
CA HIS A 217 5.94 -11.94 -14.95
C HIS A 217 4.66 -12.75 -15.20
N GLU A 218 4.79 -13.95 -15.80
CA GLU A 218 3.68 -14.85 -16.09
C GLU A 218 3.34 -15.70 -14.86
N THR A 219 2.85 -15.07 -13.79
CA THR A 219 2.44 -15.75 -12.56
C THR A 219 1.00 -15.42 -12.17
N ALA A 220 0.44 -16.22 -11.27
CA ALA A 220 -0.91 -16.00 -10.76
C ALA A 220 -1.07 -14.61 -10.09
N TYR A 221 0.01 -14.08 -9.49
CA TYR A 221 0.00 -12.72 -8.94
C TYR A 221 -0.39 -11.69 -10.01
N TYR A 222 0.29 -11.66 -11.16
CA TYR A 222 0.04 -10.69 -12.22
C TYR A 222 -1.28 -10.95 -12.98
N GLN A 223 -1.77 -12.19 -12.96
CA GLN A 223 -3.08 -12.53 -13.54
C GLN A 223 -4.23 -12.10 -12.62
N ASN A 224 -4.04 -12.23 -11.30
CA ASN A 224 -5.07 -11.97 -10.31
C ASN A 224 -5.22 -10.47 -9.99
N PHE A 225 -4.16 -9.68 -10.10
CA PHE A 225 -4.18 -8.29 -9.73
C PHE A 225 -4.13 -7.33 -10.93
N SER A 226 -4.64 -6.13 -10.75
CA SER A 226 -4.60 -5.04 -11.73
C SER A 226 -3.98 -3.81 -11.08
N MET A 227 -2.86 -3.34 -11.63
CA MET A 227 -2.11 -2.20 -11.12
C MET A 227 -2.36 -0.95 -11.99
N PRO A 228 -2.13 0.25 -11.45
CA PRO A 228 -2.29 1.50 -12.19
C PRO A 228 -1.06 1.77 -13.08
N THR A 229 -0.97 1.08 -14.22
CA THR A 229 0.20 1.12 -15.11
C THR A 229 0.36 2.43 -15.88
N GLU A 230 -0.73 3.18 -16.07
CA GLU A 230 -0.77 4.40 -16.87
C GLU A 230 -0.72 5.69 -16.01
N GLY A 231 -0.37 5.57 -14.73
CA GLY A 231 -0.38 6.67 -13.78
C GLY A 231 -1.80 7.16 -13.40
N GLU A 232 -2.82 6.35 -13.68
CA GLU A 232 -4.22 6.70 -13.44
C GLU A 232 -4.58 6.85 -11.95
N SER A 233 -3.75 6.30 -11.06
CA SER A 233 -3.88 6.47 -9.60
C SER A 233 -2.98 7.56 -9.03
N GLY A 234 -2.18 8.22 -9.84
CA GLY A 234 -1.18 9.22 -9.47
C GLY A 234 0.24 8.78 -9.83
N GLY A 235 1.18 9.73 -9.83
CA GLY A 235 2.57 9.51 -10.21
C GLY A 235 2.81 9.37 -11.71
N VAL A 236 3.98 8.84 -12.06
CA VAL A 236 4.42 8.66 -13.45
C VAL A 236 4.01 7.27 -13.94
N ALA A 237 3.47 7.17 -15.15
CA ALA A 237 3.16 5.89 -15.78
C ALA A 237 4.40 4.98 -15.80
N SER A 238 4.25 3.75 -15.28
CA SER A 238 5.30 2.74 -15.27
C SER A 238 5.24 1.82 -16.50
N HIS A 239 4.05 1.71 -17.11
CA HIS A 239 3.73 0.80 -18.21
C HIS A 239 3.98 -0.69 -17.89
N THR A 240 4.07 -1.02 -16.60
CA THR A 240 4.24 -2.39 -16.10
C THR A 240 3.40 -2.60 -14.85
N GLN A 241 3.06 -3.85 -14.56
CA GLN A 241 2.39 -4.23 -13.31
C GLN A 241 3.38 -4.53 -12.18
N ALA A 242 4.69 -4.62 -12.47
CA ALA A 242 5.71 -4.98 -11.50
C ALA A 242 5.94 -3.88 -10.46
N PHE A 243 5.90 -2.63 -10.91
CA PHE A 243 6.05 -1.47 -10.05
C PHE A 243 5.18 -0.30 -10.52
N TYR A 244 4.72 0.49 -9.59
CA TYR A 244 3.83 1.63 -9.86
C TYR A 244 3.80 2.58 -8.68
N SER A 245 3.20 3.74 -8.88
CA SER A 245 2.90 4.69 -7.81
C SER A 245 1.41 5.03 -7.76
N PHE A 246 0.97 5.55 -6.62
CA PHE A 246 -0.37 6.11 -6.46
C PHE A 246 -0.37 7.22 -5.42
N ASP A 247 -1.33 8.12 -5.53
CA ASP A 247 -1.55 9.22 -4.62
C ASP A 247 -2.79 9.01 -3.77
N LEU A 248 -2.65 9.25 -2.47
CA LEU A 248 -3.77 9.33 -1.55
C LEU A 248 -3.71 10.71 -0.86
N GLY A 249 -4.45 11.68 -1.43
CA GLY A 249 -4.34 13.06 -0.99
C GLY A 249 -2.92 13.61 -1.14
N ASN A 250 -2.33 14.09 -0.05
CA ASN A 250 -0.97 14.62 -0.03
C ASN A 250 0.12 13.56 0.19
N ILE A 251 -0.23 12.28 0.11
CA ILE A 251 0.69 11.16 0.29
C ILE A 251 0.96 10.51 -1.06
N HIS A 252 2.24 10.28 -1.35
CA HIS A 252 2.70 9.58 -2.53
C HIS A 252 3.28 8.23 -2.15
N PHE A 253 2.78 7.16 -2.77
CA PHE A 253 3.21 5.79 -2.53
C PHE A 253 3.93 5.23 -3.75
N LEU A 254 5.05 4.51 -3.50
CA LEU A 254 5.73 3.68 -4.50
C LEU A 254 5.61 2.21 -4.10
N SER A 255 4.97 1.42 -4.96
CA SER A 255 4.97 -0.05 -4.91
C SER A 255 6.07 -0.57 -5.81
N LEU A 256 7.03 -1.32 -5.26
CA LEU A 256 8.23 -1.73 -5.96
C LEU A 256 8.38 -3.25 -5.97
N ASP A 257 8.95 -3.77 -7.05
CA ASP A 257 9.30 -5.18 -7.15
C ASP A 257 10.76 -5.40 -6.81
N SER A 258 11.03 -6.10 -5.72
CA SER A 258 12.38 -6.41 -5.26
C SER A 258 12.93 -7.75 -5.73
N TYR A 259 12.12 -8.57 -6.43
CA TYR A 259 12.51 -9.93 -6.83
C TYR A 259 12.43 -10.19 -8.33
N GLY A 260 11.52 -9.56 -9.05
CA GLY A 260 11.44 -9.63 -10.50
C GLY A 260 12.64 -9.02 -11.22
N LYS A 261 12.69 -9.20 -12.53
CA LYS A 261 13.73 -8.67 -13.41
C LYS A 261 13.11 -7.90 -14.56
N GLU A 262 13.50 -6.66 -14.69
CA GLU A 262 13.18 -5.84 -15.85
C GLU A 262 14.20 -6.03 -16.97
N ASP A 263 13.75 -5.92 -18.24
CA ASP A 263 14.59 -6.15 -19.41
C ASP A 263 15.45 -7.43 -19.30
N GLN A 264 14.88 -8.48 -18.73
CA GLN A 264 15.48 -9.82 -18.53
C GLN A 264 16.67 -9.87 -17.54
N ALA A 265 17.15 -8.73 -17.02
CA ALA A 265 18.38 -8.68 -16.24
C ALA A 265 18.30 -7.83 -14.98
N TYR A 266 17.65 -6.66 -15.03
CA TYR A 266 17.77 -5.63 -14.00
C TYR A 266 16.81 -5.87 -12.84
N ARG A 267 17.35 -5.82 -11.61
CA ARG A 267 16.59 -5.88 -10.37
C ARG A 267 16.49 -4.50 -9.70
N LEU A 268 15.74 -4.40 -8.62
CA LEU A 268 15.57 -3.15 -7.85
C LEU A 268 16.90 -2.51 -7.42
N TYR A 269 17.95 -3.29 -7.19
CA TYR A 269 19.26 -2.79 -6.78
C TYR A 269 20.19 -2.41 -7.95
N ASP A 270 19.76 -2.61 -9.19
CA ASP A 270 20.51 -2.20 -10.38
C ASP A 270 20.16 -0.74 -10.71
N THR A 271 21.00 0.17 -10.23
CA THR A 271 20.71 1.61 -10.19
C THR A 271 20.56 2.31 -11.54
N LEU A 272 20.86 1.60 -12.63
CA LEU A 272 20.67 2.03 -14.04
C LEU A 272 19.54 1.27 -14.72
N GLY A 273 18.90 0.32 -14.04
CA GLY A 273 17.79 -0.47 -14.55
C GLY A 273 16.49 0.34 -14.73
N PRO A 274 15.53 -0.21 -15.49
CA PRO A 274 14.28 0.48 -15.82
C PRO A 274 13.51 0.93 -14.59
N GLN A 275 13.33 0.07 -13.60
CA GLN A 275 12.58 0.39 -12.38
C GLN A 275 13.21 1.56 -11.63
N VAL A 276 14.53 1.56 -11.41
CA VAL A 276 15.21 2.63 -10.67
C VAL A 276 15.22 3.94 -11.45
N ASN A 277 15.33 3.90 -12.78
CA ASN A 277 15.22 5.10 -13.60
C ASN A 277 13.80 5.70 -13.54
N TRP A 278 12.77 4.85 -13.54
CA TRP A 278 11.40 5.28 -13.33
C TRP A 278 11.20 5.88 -11.92
N ILE A 279 11.71 5.22 -10.86
CA ILE A 279 11.66 5.75 -9.47
C ILE A 279 12.26 7.15 -9.39
N LYS A 280 13.44 7.38 -9.97
CA LYS A 280 14.10 8.70 -9.97
C LYS A 280 13.23 9.76 -10.63
N LYS A 281 12.59 9.42 -11.76
CA LYS A 281 11.68 10.32 -12.48
C LYS A 281 10.44 10.60 -11.65
N ASP A 282 9.81 9.57 -11.14
CA ASP A 282 8.57 9.67 -10.36
C ASP A 282 8.76 10.51 -9.08
N LEU A 283 9.81 10.24 -8.32
CA LEU A 283 10.16 11.02 -7.13
C LEU A 283 10.50 12.49 -7.44
N ALA A 284 11.17 12.76 -8.57
CA ALA A 284 11.49 14.13 -8.99
C ALA A 284 10.23 14.92 -9.32
N GLU A 285 9.24 14.31 -9.97
CA GLU A 285 7.96 14.93 -10.33
C GLU A 285 7.06 15.11 -9.09
N ASN A 286 7.19 14.25 -8.08
CA ASN A 286 6.38 14.24 -6.85
C ASN A 286 7.06 14.84 -5.60
N LYS A 287 8.16 15.57 -5.75
CA LYS A 287 8.94 16.17 -4.64
C LYS A 287 8.17 17.10 -3.70
N ASN A 288 7.02 17.62 -4.14
CA ASN A 288 6.20 18.55 -3.36
C ASN A 288 5.09 17.84 -2.56
N LYS A 289 5.04 16.52 -2.54
CA LYS A 289 4.07 15.78 -1.73
C LYS A 289 4.39 15.92 -0.23
N GLY A 290 3.33 15.91 0.58
CA GLY A 290 3.47 16.00 2.03
C GLY A 290 4.25 14.82 2.60
N TRP A 291 3.96 13.62 2.11
CA TRP A 291 4.59 12.37 2.49
C TRP A 291 4.97 11.54 1.27
N VAL A 292 6.11 10.84 1.35
CA VAL A 292 6.56 9.87 0.36
C VAL A 292 6.86 8.55 1.08
N ILE A 293 6.13 7.50 0.71
CA ILE A 293 6.22 6.18 1.32
C ILE A 293 6.54 5.16 0.22
N ALA A 294 7.61 4.39 0.39
CA ALA A 294 7.95 3.31 -0.51
C ALA A 294 7.73 1.96 0.18
N TYR A 295 7.25 0.96 -0.57
CA TYR A 295 7.09 -0.38 -0.03
C TYR A 295 7.44 -1.44 -1.07
N TRP A 296 8.06 -2.50 -0.59
CA TRP A 296 8.46 -3.68 -1.36
C TRP A 296 8.71 -4.85 -0.41
N HIS A 297 9.07 -6.02 -0.91
CA HIS A 297 9.16 -7.22 -0.09
C HIS A 297 10.46 -7.34 0.72
N HIS A 298 11.65 -7.35 0.07
CA HIS A 298 12.94 -7.67 0.70
C HIS A 298 13.53 -6.49 1.51
N PRO A 299 13.63 -6.58 2.86
CA PRO A 299 14.04 -5.45 3.70
C PRO A 299 15.55 -5.19 3.62
N PRO A 300 15.99 -3.91 3.71
CA PRO A 300 17.42 -3.58 3.78
C PRO A 300 18.07 -3.91 5.13
N TYR A 301 17.27 -4.03 6.18
CA TYR A 301 17.71 -4.33 7.54
C TYR A 301 16.78 -5.33 8.19
N THR A 302 17.28 -6.47 8.64
CA THR A 302 16.57 -7.47 9.45
C THR A 302 17.54 -8.49 10.04
N MET A 303 17.23 -8.99 11.23
CA MET A 303 17.82 -10.17 11.85
C MET A 303 16.73 -11.11 12.41
N GLY A 304 15.52 -11.04 11.88
CA GLY A 304 14.43 -11.94 12.19
C GLY A 304 14.60 -13.31 11.55
N SER A 305 13.61 -13.81 10.82
CA SER A 305 13.72 -15.09 10.12
C SER A 305 14.74 -15.05 8.97
N HIS A 306 15.02 -13.87 8.43
CA HIS A 306 16.01 -13.60 7.40
C HIS A 306 17.19 -12.79 7.94
N ASN A 307 18.30 -12.75 7.18
CA ASN A 307 19.53 -12.09 7.58
C ASN A 307 20.02 -11.12 6.51
N SER A 308 19.85 -9.82 6.78
CA SER A 308 20.22 -8.77 5.83
C SER A 308 21.75 -8.62 5.58
N ASP A 309 22.58 -9.35 6.32
CA ASP A 309 24.02 -9.39 6.10
C ASP A 309 24.50 -10.64 5.34
N LYS A 310 23.59 -11.56 5.01
CA LYS A 310 23.92 -12.82 4.31
C LYS A 310 23.19 -13.00 3.00
N GLU A 311 21.98 -12.46 2.86
CA GLU A 311 21.16 -12.64 1.68
C GLU A 311 21.46 -11.57 0.64
N GLU A 312 21.78 -12.00 -0.57
CA GLU A 312 22.31 -11.14 -1.64
C GLU A 312 21.39 -9.98 -2.00
N GLU A 313 20.09 -10.26 -2.13
CA GLU A 313 19.07 -9.26 -2.45
C GLU A 313 19.02 -8.16 -1.39
N LEU A 314 19.01 -8.54 -0.09
CA LEU A 314 18.94 -7.61 1.02
C LEU A 314 20.19 -6.74 1.12
N ILE A 315 21.38 -7.37 0.97
CA ILE A 315 22.67 -6.68 0.94
C ILE A 315 22.69 -5.64 -0.17
N LYS A 316 22.36 -6.05 -1.42
CA LYS A 316 22.43 -5.17 -2.59
C LYS A 316 21.41 -4.04 -2.55
N ILE A 317 20.19 -4.31 -2.05
CA ILE A 317 19.16 -3.27 -1.84
C ILE A 317 19.70 -2.23 -0.84
N ARG A 318 20.29 -2.65 0.28
CA ARG A 318 20.89 -1.75 1.26
C ARG A 318 22.07 -0.96 0.68
N GLU A 319 23.01 -1.63 0.02
CA GLU A 319 24.23 -0.97 -0.49
C GLU A 319 23.97 -0.02 -1.66
N ASN A 320 23.07 -0.38 -2.56
CA ASN A 320 22.90 0.32 -3.83
C ASN A 320 21.63 1.17 -3.91
N PHE A 321 20.51 0.66 -3.44
CA PHE A 321 19.20 1.24 -3.75
C PHE A 321 18.72 2.27 -2.71
N ILE A 322 18.74 1.96 -1.41
CA ILE A 322 18.12 2.85 -0.41
C ILE A 322 18.73 4.25 -0.36
N ARG A 323 20.00 4.40 -0.73
CA ARG A 323 20.64 5.72 -0.85
C ARG A 323 19.98 6.63 -1.87
N ILE A 324 19.31 6.06 -2.87
CA ILE A 324 18.53 6.81 -3.84
C ILE A 324 17.27 7.35 -3.15
N LEU A 325 16.55 6.52 -2.42
CA LEU A 325 15.36 6.93 -1.68
C LEU A 325 15.67 8.02 -0.65
N GLU A 326 16.75 7.86 0.10
CA GLU A 326 17.20 8.88 1.08
C GLU A 326 17.54 10.22 0.40
N ARG A 327 18.17 10.19 -0.77
CA ARG A 327 18.50 11.40 -1.56
C ARG A 327 17.25 12.17 -2.00
N TYR A 328 16.17 11.45 -2.33
CA TYR A 328 14.89 12.05 -2.69
C TYR A 328 13.97 12.33 -1.49
N GLY A 329 14.44 12.05 -0.27
CA GLY A 329 13.73 12.39 0.96
C GLY A 329 12.52 11.51 1.26
N VAL A 330 12.55 10.23 0.85
CA VAL A 330 11.52 9.25 1.23
C VAL A 330 11.41 9.18 2.76
N ASP A 331 10.19 9.18 3.27
CA ASP A 331 9.92 9.31 4.70
C ASP A 331 9.89 7.97 5.42
N LEU A 332 9.23 7.01 4.81
CA LEU A 332 8.95 5.69 5.37
C LEU A 332 9.17 4.62 4.30
N VAL A 333 9.83 3.55 4.71
CA VAL A 333 9.96 2.31 3.94
C VAL A 333 9.27 1.19 4.70
N LEU A 334 8.40 0.43 4.02
CA LEU A 334 7.72 -0.73 4.56
C LEU A 334 8.12 -1.97 3.76
N CYS A 335 8.52 -3.03 4.46
CA CYS A 335 8.91 -4.31 3.85
C CYS A 335 8.24 -5.49 4.57
N GLY A 336 8.21 -6.65 3.87
CA GLY A 336 7.85 -7.95 4.41
C GLY A 336 9.05 -8.87 4.56
N HIS A 337 8.93 -10.10 4.06
CA HIS A 337 9.96 -11.13 3.92
C HIS A 337 10.43 -11.74 5.25
N SER A 338 10.90 -10.94 6.19
CA SER A 338 11.20 -11.41 7.53
C SER A 338 9.90 -11.48 8.34
N HIS A 339 9.59 -12.70 8.82
CA HIS A 339 8.28 -13.01 9.42
C HIS A 339 8.17 -12.54 10.87
N ASP A 340 8.45 -11.25 11.06
CA ASP A 340 8.49 -10.54 12.34
C ASP A 340 8.07 -9.08 12.17
N TYR A 341 8.28 -8.28 13.19
CA TYR A 341 8.18 -6.82 13.13
C TYR A 341 9.48 -6.20 13.62
N GLU A 342 10.08 -5.34 12.80
CA GLU A 342 11.26 -4.57 13.17
C GLU A 342 11.09 -3.11 12.73
N ARG A 343 11.56 -2.16 13.54
CA ARG A 343 11.48 -0.72 13.24
C ARG A 343 12.74 0.02 13.62
N SER A 344 13.31 0.76 12.68
CA SER A 344 14.44 1.66 12.94
C SER A 344 14.01 2.97 13.64
N ARG A 345 14.97 3.74 14.12
CA ARG A 345 14.78 5.17 14.35
C ARG A 345 14.71 5.94 13.02
N LEU A 346 14.44 7.25 13.09
CA LEU A 346 14.70 8.13 11.96
C LEU A 346 16.21 8.14 11.71
N MET A 347 16.64 7.59 10.59
CA MET A 347 18.07 7.36 10.30
C MET A 347 18.43 7.70 8.85
N ALA A 348 19.72 7.82 8.56
CA ALA A 348 20.26 8.01 7.22
C ALA A 348 21.73 7.60 7.13
N GLY A 349 22.16 7.22 5.92
CA GLY A 349 23.57 7.09 5.55
C GLY A 349 24.25 5.80 5.98
N HIS A 350 23.53 4.80 6.47
CA HIS A 350 24.05 3.45 6.71
C HIS A 350 23.73 2.53 5.54
N TYR A 351 24.75 2.02 4.87
CA TYR A 351 24.62 1.15 3.69
C TYR A 351 25.49 -0.11 3.79
N GLY A 352 26.24 -0.27 4.88
CA GLY A 352 27.12 -1.41 5.11
C GLY A 352 26.48 -2.53 5.91
N LEU A 353 27.28 -3.52 6.30
CA LEU A 353 26.87 -4.60 7.19
C LEU A 353 26.53 -4.07 8.60
N GLU A 354 25.78 -4.85 9.37
CA GLU A 354 25.36 -4.52 10.76
C GLU A 354 26.53 -4.02 11.61
N ALA A 355 27.68 -4.72 11.57
CA ALA A 355 28.88 -4.36 12.34
C ALA A 355 29.43 -2.95 12.04
N SER A 356 29.03 -2.32 10.94
CA SER A 356 29.39 -0.94 10.58
C SER A 356 28.36 0.10 11.02
N PHE A 357 27.25 -0.32 11.62
CA PHE A 357 26.24 0.61 12.11
C PHE A 357 26.79 1.38 13.32
N ASP A 358 26.69 2.69 13.26
CA ASP A 358 27.07 3.61 14.33
C ASP A 358 25.87 4.50 14.65
N ALA A 359 25.25 4.26 15.77
CA ALA A 359 24.06 4.99 16.18
C ALA A 359 24.27 6.51 16.29
N ALA A 360 25.48 6.95 16.66
CA ALA A 360 25.81 8.37 16.74
C ALA A 360 25.91 9.06 15.38
N LYS A 361 26.24 8.31 14.34
CA LYS A 361 26.33 8.80 12.96
C LYS A 361 25.02 8.68 12.19
N HIS A 362 24.34 7.56 12.38
CA HIS A 362 23.25 7.17 11.48
C HIS A 362 21.87 7.52 12.02
N ASN A 363 21.66 7.53 13.36
CA ASN A 363 20.40 7.98 13.93
C ASN A 363 20.32 9.51 13.94
N LEU A 364 19.26 10.04 13.33
CA LEU A 364 18.97 11.49 13.30
C LEU A 364 18.09 11.92 14.49
N SER A 365 17.62 10.97 15.27
CA SER A 365 16.87 11.21 16.51
C SER A 365 17.27 10.20 17.57
N SER A 366 17.49 10.69 18.79
CA SER A 366 17.69 9.83 19.96
C SER A 366 16.36 9.35 20.58
N SER A 367 15.23 9.94 20.17
CA SER A 367 13.90 9.63 20.65
C SER A 367 13.44 8.21 20.23
N SER A 368 12.48 7.66 21.00
CA SER A 368 11.76 6.44 20.64
C SER A 368 10.77 6.61 19.48
N GLY A 369 10.36 7.85 19.19
CA GLY A 369 9.28 8.15 18.25
C GLY A 369 7.86 7.88 18.80
N ARG A 370 7.69 7.26 19.97
CA ARG A 370 6.38 6.76 20.45
C ARG A 370 5.33 7.84 20.70
N TYR A 371 5.75 9.04 21.01
CA TYR A 371 4.89 10.22 21.24
C TYR A 371 3.68 9.91 22.14
N ASP A 372 3.95 9.30 23.28
CA ASP A 372 2.97 8.83 24.27
C ASP A 372 3.14 9.45 25.67
N GLY A 373 4.01 10.45 25.82
CA GLY A 373 4.35 11.12 27.08
C GLY A 373 5.33 10.35 27.97
N GLY A 374 5.83 9.20 27.52
CA GLY A 374 6.86 8.45 28.22
C GLY A 374 8.24 9.11 28.15
N ASN A 375 9.19 8.58 28.90
CA ASN A 375 10.58 9.04 28.84
C ASN A 375 11.16 8.83 27.43
N ASN A 376 11.79 9.86 26.87
CA ASN A 376 12.39 9.85 25.55
C ASN A 376 11.39 9.53 24.42
N ALA A 377 10.13 9.94 24.57
CA ALA A 377 9.02 9.60 23.68
C ALA A 377 8.57 10.76 22.78
N ALA A 378 9.48 11.67 22.39
CA ALA A 378 9.19 12.70 21.40
C ALA A 378 8.95 12.10 20.00
N PRO A 379 8.15 12.73 19.13
CA PRO A 379 7.99 12.26 17.75
C PRO A 379 9.29 12.43 16.99
N TYR A 380 9.46 11.67 15.91
CA TYR A 380 10.52 11.96 14.95
C TYR A 380 10.17 13.25 14.20
N VAL A 381 11.04 14.25 14.29
CA VAL A 381 10.89 15.50 13.54
C VAL A 381 11.82 15.45 12.33
N LYS A 382 11.24 15.33 11.14
CA LYS A 382 12.02 15.33 9.90
C LYS A 382 12.44 16.75 9.56
N ALA A 383 13.73 16.94 9.32
CA ALA A 383 14.31 18.23 8.97
C ALA A 383 13.77 18.78 7.64
N GLN A 384 13.89 20.09 7.41
CA GLN A 384 13.39 20.75 6.19
C GLN A 384 14.15 20.32 4.92
N ASP A 385 15.40 19.86 5.05
CA ASP A 385 16.18 19.29 3.95
C ASP A 385 15.68 17.91 3.49
N GLY A 386 14.66 17.36 4.15
CA GLY A 386 14.08 16.08 3.84
C GLY A 386 14.91 14.88 4.29
N LYS A 387 16.02 15.08 5.02
CA LYS A 387 16.89 14.00 5.45
C LYS A 387 16.22 13.08 6.49
N GLY A 388 16.46 11.79 6.35
CA GLY A 388 16.00 10.75 7.26
C GLY A 388 14.81 9.93 6.76
N THR A 389 14.90 8.64 6.98
CA THR A 389 13.89 7.62 6.65
C THR A 389 13.70 6.72 7.87
N VAL A 390 12.47 6.29 8.13
CA VAL A 390 12.18 5.19 9.05
C VAL A 390 11.99 3.92 8.22
N TYR A 391 12.68 2.86 8.58
CA TYR A 391 12.57 1.54 7.95
C TYR A 391 11.76 0.62 8.87
N VAL A 392 10.77 -0.05 8.32
CA VAL A 392 9.89 -0.98 9.04
C VAL A 392 9.81 -2.29 8.28
N VAL A 393 10.08 -3.39 8.96
CA VAL A 393 9.71 -4.73 8.57
C VAL A 393 8.36 -5.05 9.22
N SER A 394 7.37 -5.47 8.46
CA SER A 394 6.03 -5.83 8.94
C SER A 394 5.56 -7.09 8.20
N GLY A 395 6.35 -8.17 8.35
CA GLY A 395 6.21 -9.44 7.64
C GLY A 395 5.50 -10.54 8.43
N SER A 396 4.72 -10.20 9.46
CA SER A 396 4.12 -11.20 10.34
C SER A 396 2.58 -11.22 10.32
N ALA A 397 1.96 -10.70 9.25
CA ALA A 397 0.50 -10.66 9.18
C ALA A 397 -0.16 -12.03 8.97
N GLY A 398 0.57 -13.01 8.46
CA GLY A 398 0.13 -14.39 8.29
C GLY A 398 1.13 -15.37 8.82
N LYS A 399 2.32 -15.35 8.24
CA LYS A 399 3.43 -16.23 8.61
C LYS A 399 4.17 -15.69 9.83
N LEU A 400 4.63 -16.59 10.68
CA LEU A 400 5.55 -16.31 11.77
C LEU A 400 6.85 -17.07 11.51
N GLY A 401 7.99 -16.43 11.74
CA GLY A 401 9.32 -17.00 11.54
C GLY A 401 10.10 -17.12 12.84
N GLY A 402 11.35 -17.59 12.71
CA GLY A 402 12.32 -17.56 13.80
C GLY A 402 13.07 -16.25 13.85
N LYS A 403 14.19 -16.27 14.57
CA LYS A 403 15.11 -15.13 14.66
C LYS A 403 16.57 -15.60 14.62
N GLN A 404 17.44 -14.77 14.07
CA GLN A 404 18.88 -14.98 14.03
C GLN A 404 19.49 -14.88 15.45
N LYS A 405 20.71 -15.39 15.63
CA LYS A 405 21.44 -15.24 16.92
C LYS A 405 21.73 -13.79 17.27
N SER A 406 21.92 -12.95 16.24
CA SER A 406 22.20 -11.51 16.38
C SER A 406 20.92 -10.65 16.44
N PHE A 407 19.75 -11.26 16.54
CA PHE A 407 18.52 -10.49 16.71
C PHE A 407 18.48 -9.72 18.05
N PRO A 408 18.06 -8.45 18.04
CA PRO A 408 17.65 -7.62 16.89
C PRO A 408 18.84 -7.05 16.11
N HIS A 409 18.63 -6.61 14.86
CA HIS A 409 19.62 -5.86 14.09
C HIS A 409 19.92 -4.50 14.75
N ASP A 410 21.19 -4.09 14.84
CA ASP A 410 21.62 -2.87 15.55
C ASP A 410 20.98 -1.56 15.04
N ALA A 411 20.56 -1.51 13.77
CA ALA A 411 19.83 -0.37 13.20
C ALA A 411 18.36 -0.30 13.69
N MET A 412 17.83 -1.38 14.27
CA MET A 412 16.44 -1.44 14.71
C MET A 412 16.28 -0.93 16.15
N TYR A 413 15.28 -0.09 16.35
CA TYR A 413 14.93 0.43 17.67
C TYR A 413 14.00 -0.51 18.43
N PHE A 414 13.04 -1.09 17.73
CA PHE A 414 12.08 -2.04 18.27
C PHE A 414 11.99 -3.25 17.35
N SER A 415 11.98 -4.45 17.94
CA SER A 415 11.87 -5.70 17.21
C SER A 415 11.09 -6.73 18.03
N ASP A 416 10.20 -7.47 17.37
CA ASP A 416 9.38 -8.53 17.96
C ASP A 416 9.19 -9.66 16.93
N ALA A 417 9.77 -10.82 17.23
CA ALA A 417 9.67 -12.03 16.41
C ALA A 417 8.71 -13.08 16.99
N ASP A 418 8.05 -12.75 18.09
CA ASP A 418 7.19 -13.70 18.82
C ASP A 418 5.69 -13.48 18.53
N HIS A 419 5.31 -12.32 17.97
CA HIS A 419 3.93 -11.97 17.69
C HIS A 419 3.68 -11.66 16.21
N GLY A 420 2.48 -12.03 15.75
CA GLY A 420 1.99 -11.62 14.44
C GLY A 420 1.21 -10.32 14.51
N GLY A 421 1.26 -9.53 13.46
CA GLY A 421 0.55 -8.26 13.39
C GLY A 421 0.59 -7.61 12.01
N ALA A 422 -0.11 -6.48 11.90
CA ALA A 422 -0.16 -5.63 10.72
C ALA A 422 0.05 -4.17 11.11
N SER A 423 0.62 -3.40 10.20
CA SER A 423 0.83 -1.97 10.40
C SER A 423 -0.39 -1.16 9.96
N MET A 424 -0.79 -0.18 10.77
CA MET A 424 -1.82 0.80 10.45
C MET A 424 -1.19 2.18 10.42
N LEU A 425 -1.23 2.83 9.26
CA LEU A 425 -0.80 4.21 9.09
C LEU A 425 -2.02 5.12 9.25
N GLU A 426 -1.86 6.17 10.03
CA GLU A 426 -2.83 7.26 10.21
C GLU A 426 -2.09 8.57 9.92
N ILE A 427 -2.46 9.25 8.83
CA ILE A 427 -1.75 10.43 8.37
C ILE A 427 -2.71 11.60 8.31
N GLU A 428 -2.35 12.68 8.98
CA GLU A 428 -3.13 13.92 9.01
C GLU A 428 -2.20 15.12 8.76
N ASP A 429 -2.36 15.77 7.62
CA ASP A 429 -1.53 16.88 7.16
C ASP A 429 -0.02 16.55 7.22
N ASN A 430 0.69 17.11 8.19
CA ASN A 430 2.13 16.96 8.40
C ASN A 430 2.49 16.01 9.56
N ARG A 431 1.53 15.21 10.04
CA ARG A 431 1.71 14.15 11.05
C ARG A 431 1.42 12.78 10.44
N LEU A 432 2.33 11.84 10.67
CA LEU A 432 2.19 10.43 10.34
C LEU A 432 2.34 9.62 11.64
N ASP A 433 1.34 8.82 11.94
CA ASP A 433 1.37 7.83 13.01
C ASP A 433 1.38 6.43 12.37
N LEU A 434 2.24 5.53 12.87
CA LEU A 434 2.18 4.12 12.56
C LEU A 434 1.95 3.34 13.86
N LYS A 435 1.05 2.35 13.81
CA LYS A 435 0.75 1.44 14.92
C LYS A 435 0.85 0.01 14.43
N TRP A 436 1.57 -0.85 15.15
CA TRP A 436 1.61 -2.27 14.88
C TRP A 436 0.57 -3.00 15.73
N ILE A 437 -0.49 -3.48 15.06
CA ILE A 437 -1.65 -4.11 15.66
C ILE A 437 -1.46 -5.62 15.63
N CYS A 438 -1.31 -6.24 16.79
CA CYS A 438 -1.02 -7.65 16.92
C CYS A 438 -2.28 -8.53 16.91
N ALA A 439 -2.08 -9.82 16.63
CA ALA A 439 -3.13 -10.85 16.54
C ALA A 439 -4.00 -10.98 17.80
N ASP A 440 -3.49 -10.59 18.96
CA ASP A 440 -4.20 -10.54 20.24
C ASP A 440 -4.89 -9.20 20.54
N GLY A 441 -4.79 -8.25 19.62
CA GLY A 441 -5.37 -6.92 19.73
C GLY A 441 -4.54 -5.89 20.48
N GLN A 442 -3.33 -6.25 20.92
CA GLN A 442 -2.42 -5.28 21.55
C GLN A 442 -1.68 -4.48 20.47
N ILE A 443 -1.43 -3.20 20.76
CA ILE A 443 -0.51 -2.36 19.98
C ILE A 443 0.84 -2.41 20.72
N ARG A 444 1.78 -3.21 20.20
CA ARG A 444 3.09 -3.41 20.85
C ARG A 444 4.11 -2.38 20.46
N ASP A 445 3.99 -1.82 19.25
CA ASP A 445 4.79 -0.68 18.85
C ASP A 445 3.96 0.37 18.13
N GLN A 446 4.40 1.62 18.30
CA GLN A 446 3.87 2.77 17.59
C GLN A 446 4.92 3.86 17.49
N PHE A 447 4.83 4.68 16.45
CA PHE A 447 5.62 5.90 16.38
C PHE A 447 4.87 7.01 15.65
N THR A 448 5.28 8.24 15.93
CA THR A 448 4.82 9.44 15.26
C THR A 448 5.99 10.11 14.55
N MET A 449 5.78 10.54 13.32
CA MET A 449 6.66 11.41 12.57
C MET A 449 5.96 12.72 12.25
N MET A 450 6.67 13.84 12.37
CA MET A 450 6.15 15.16 12.03
C MET A 450 7.12 15.91 11.10
N LYS A 451 6.57 16.75 10.24
CA LYS A 451 7.33 17.62 9.34
C LYS A 451 6.96 19.08 9.54
N ASN A 452 7.92 19.98 9.31
CA ASN A 452 7.65 21.41 9.31
C ASN A 452 7.01 21.94 10.61
N VAL A 453 7.40 21.38 11.76
CA VAL A 453 7.01 21.79 13.10
C VAL A 453 8.12 22.62 13.79
N ASN A 454 7.91 23.03 15.04
CA ASN A 454 8.84 23.85 15.83
C ASN A 454 9.19 25.17 15.12
N LYS A 455 8.17 25.89 14.67
CA LYS A 455 8.33 27.15 13.93
C LYS A 455 8.64 28.32 14.86
N HIS A 456 9.56 29.19 14.42
CA HIS A 456 9.71 30.54 14.95
C HIS A 456 9.30 31.53 13.85
N GLN A 457 8.32 32.39 14.15
CA GLN A 457 7.80 33.38 13.21
C GLN A 457 7.90 34.76 13.82
N VAL A 458 8.45 35.71 13.05
CA VAL A 458 8.47 37.14 13.40
C VAL A 458 7.36 37.83 12.63
N ILE A 459 6.46 38.55 13.34
CA ILE A 459 5.25 39.14 12.77
C ILE A 459 5.23 40.62 13.10
N GLN A 460 5.00 41.46 12.12
CA GLN A 460 4.80 42.92 12.28
C GLN A 460 3.32 43.25 12.24
N LEU A 461 2.81 43.93 13.23
CA LEU A 461 1.42 44.39 13.33
C LEU A 461 1.35 45.88 13.65
N LYS A 462 0.26 46.52 13.27
CA LYS A 462 -0.10 47.85 13.82
C LYS A 462 -0.81 47.66 15.16
N LYS A 463 -0.73 48.68 16.01
CA LYS A 463 -1.44 48.66 17.30
C LYS A 463 -2.93 48.38 17.10
N GLY A 464 -3.44 47.37 17.83
CA GLY A 464 -4.84 46.94 17.75
C GLY A 464 -5.21 46.11 16.53
N GLU A 465 -4.27 45.83 15.58
CA GLU A 465 -4.49 44.94 14.45
C GLU A 465 -4.68 43.51 14.92
N LYS A 466 -5.67 42.82 14.34
CA LYS A 466 -5.95 41.43 14.66
C LYS A 466 -5.14 40.50 13.76
N LYS A 467 -4.56 39.46 14.35
CA LYS A 467 -3.83 38.38 13.64
C LYS A 467 -4.22 37.03 14.18
N THR A 468 -4.44 36.08 13.29
CA THR A 468 -4.57 34.65 13.64
C THR A 468 -3.20 34.00 13.62
N LEU A 469 -2.79 33.47 14.77
CA LEU A 469 -1.62 32.61 14.96
C LEU A 469 -2.10 31.16 14.83
N THR A 470 -1.38 30.31 14.09
CA THR A 470 -1.79 28.91 13.89
C THR A 470 -0.61 27.99 14.17
N ALA A 471 -0.83 26.99 15.04
CA ALA A 471 0.16 25.98 15.35
C ALA A 471 0.55 25.18 14.10
N SER A 472 1.84 24.93 13.92
CA SER A 472 2.38 24.21 12.78
C SER A 472 2.17 22.69 12.86
N PHE A 473 1.81 22.15 14.00
CA PHE A 473 1.65 20.71 14.25
C PHE A 473 0.17 20.30 14.42
N ILE A 474 -0.07 19.02 14.28
CA ILE A 474 -1.36 18.37 14.57
C ILE A 474 -1.26 17.68 15.94
N GLY A 475 -2.13 18.04 16.87
CA GLY A 475 -2.14 17.50 18.24
C GLY A 475 -3.10 18.25 19.15
N LYS A 476 -2.85 18.21 20.46
CA LYS A 476 -3.50 19.09 21.43
C LYS A 476 -2.64 20.33 21.65
N TYR A 477 -3.26 21.44 21.99
CA TYR A 477 -2.61 22.76 21.99
C TYR A 477 -2.70 23.42 23.36
N THR A 478 -1.58 23.96 23.81
CA THR A 478 -1.48 24.78 25.04
C THR A 478 -0.81 26.11 24.70
N TRP A 479 -1.58 27.20 24.69
CA TRP A 479 -1.08 28.55 24.44
C TRP A 479 -0.61 29.22 25.75
N ASN A 480 0.55 29.89 25.72
CA ASN A 480 1.09 30.58 26.90
C ASN A 480 0.27 31.79 27.33
N SER A 481 -0.59 32.32 26.47
CA SER A 481 -1.34 33.57 26.68
C SER A 481 -2.85 33.38 26.65
N SER A 482 -3.35 32.15 26.59
CA SER A 482 -4.78 31.85 26.48
C SER A 482 -5.09 30.46 27.04
N THR A 483 -6.31 30.27 27.50
CA THR A 483 -6.87 28.97 27.89
C THR A 483 -7.45 28.20 26.69
N SER A 484 -7.34 28.74 25.47
CA SER A 484 -7.79 28.06 24.25
C SER A 484 -6.98 26.80 24.00
N SER A 485 -7.67 25.73 23.69
CA SER A 485 -7.10 24.45 23.19
C SER A 485 -7.20 24.30 21.67
N GLU A 486 -7.60 25.35 20.97
CA GLU A 486 -7.74 25.36 19.51
C GLU A 486 -6.37 25.49 18.82
N ARG A 487 -6.27 24.93 17.62
CA ARG A 487 -5.05 25.02 16.78
C ARG A 487 -4.66 26.47 16.47
N SER A 488 -5.63 27.38 16.45
CA SER A 488 -5.42 28.78 16.10
C SER A 488 -5.87 29.71 17.23
N LEU A 489 -5.11 30.79 17.43
CA LEU A 489 -5.40 31.86 18.42
C LEU A 489 -5.45 33.20 17.69
N VAL A 490 -6.54 33.97 17.91
CA VAL A 490 -6.64 35.36 17.44
C VAL A 490 -6.07 36.27 18.49
N VAL A 491 -5.09 37.09 18.13
CA VAL A 491 -4.43 38.08 19.01
C VAL A 491 -4.59 39.49 18.46
N SER A 492 -4.55 40.49 19.35
CA SER A 492 -4.58 41.93 19.02
C SER A 492 -3.74 42.69 20.03
N PRO A 493 -2.41 42.54 19.99
CA PRO A 493 -1.54 43.15 21.02
C PRO A 493 -1.39 44.67 20.85
N ASP A 494 -1.26 45.38 21.97
CA ASP A 494 -0.98 46.83 21.98
C ASP A 494 0.51 47.17 22.08
N LYS A 495 1.36 46.17 22.33
CA LYS A 495 2.83 46.25 22.43
C LYS A 495 3.47 44.93 22.00
N ASP A 496 4.79 44.97 21.79
CA ASP A 496 5.57 43.79 21.49
C ASP A 496 5.30 42.66 22.47
N GLN A 497 5.04 41.47 21.95
CA GLN A 497 4.69 40.28 22.75
C GLN A 497 5.12 38.99 22.08
N ILE A 498 5.55 38.02 22.89
CA ILE A 498 5.87 36.66 22.43
C ILE A 498 4.72 35.72 22.81
N TYR A 499 4.15 35.10 21.80
CA TYR A 499 3.19 34.00 21.93
C TYR A 499 3.88 32.68 21.65
N SER A 500 3.49 31.62 22.36
CA SER A 500 3.94 30.27 22.07
C SER A 500 2.80 29.28 22.27
N VAL A 501 2.86 28.23 21.50
CA VAL A 501 1.96 27.07 21.62
C VAL A 501 2.81 25.80 21.71
N THR A 502 2.46 24.94 22.66
CA THR A 502 3.09 23.62 22.85
C THR A 502 2.06 22.52 22.67
N ASP A 503 2.54 21.33 22.35
CA ASP A 503 1.76 20.10 22.38
C ASP A 503 1.50 19.65 23.83
N GLU A 504 0.71 18.58 23.98
CA GLU A 504 0.32 18.01 25.29
C GLU A 504 1.51 17.45 26.11
N PHE A 505 2.64 17.15 25.47
CA PHE A 505 3.84 16.61 26.13
C PHE A 505 4.97 17.62 26.26
N ASN A 506 4.79 18.86 25.80
CA ASN A 506 5.79 19.94 25.76
C ASN A 506 7.06 19.58 24.98
N VAL A 507 6.95 18.75 23.94
CA VAL A 507 8.08 18.33 23.09
C VAL A 507 8.08 19.00 21.72
N ILE A 508 6.93 19.55 21.30
CA ILE A 508 6.79 20.38 20.10
C ILE A 508 6.37 21.79 20.52
N LYS A 509 7.03 22.81 19.95
CA LYS A 509 6.76 24.20 20.29
C LYS A 509 6.88 25.13 19.09
N ASP A 510 5.83 25.94 18.86
CA ASP A 510 5.93 27.10 17.98
C ASP A 510 6.05 28.38 18.80
N THR A 511 6.78 29.35 18.25
CA THR A 511 6.98 30.68 18.83
C THR A 511 6.63 31.74 17.80
N PHE A 512 5.85 32.74 18.22
CA PHE A 512 5.45 33.90 17.42
C PHE A 512 5.93 35.17 18.13
N GLU A 513 6.92 35.82 17.58
CA GLU A 513 7.46 37.08 18.06
C GLU A 513 6.73 38.21 17.34
N VAL A 514 5.84 38.89 18.04
CA VAL A 514 5.00 39.93 17.46
C VAL A 514 5.54 41.32 17.87
N HIS A 515 5.91 42.11 16.88
CA HIS A 515 6.32 43.51 17.03
C HIS A 515 5.18 44.44 16.62
N VAL A 516 4.89 45.42 17.46
CA VAL A 516 3.77 46.34 17.28
C VAL A 516 4.28 47.74 16.94
N SER A 517 3.96 48.21 15.75
CA SER A 517 4.21 49.57 15.32
C SER A 517 3.04 50.49 15.73
N LYS A 518 3.35 51.79 15.88
CA LYS A 518 2.36 52.84 16.23
C LYS A 518 1.33 53.01 15.11
#